data_d733a443acabc49c5a23389e51413b11
#
_entry.id   d733a443acabc49c5a23389e51413b11
#
_cell.length_a   1.000
_cell.length_b   1.000
_cell.length_c   1.000
_cell.angle_alpha   90.00
_cell.angle_beta   90.00
_cell.angle_gamma   90.00
#
_symmetry.space_group_name_H-M   'P 1'
#
loop_
_entity.id
_entity.type
_entity.pdbx_description
1 polymer ?
#
loop_
_entity_poly.entity_id
_entity_poly.type
_entity_poly.pdbx_seq_one_letter_code
_entity_poly.pdbx_strand_id
1 'polypeptide(L)'
;MDKDQRHYKVKHSNEYSQYVDEEKFNLIEGLKLIYQEGRSPNSDTVNATPSANALTASYAISNLIAKNTKPFCEGKFVKECLIAAVESFGNSLTLEEAASIPLSDKTVKSRIIDIASSLERKLKSLLESCRFFSLCLDESTDNRHISQLSIFARIVQNDFSYVEELLDFVPLHDTTTGLDIFKAVNQSLEKFGIDFSKCSAIVTDGARAMIGSKNGFSGQVKQRGFKFPIIHCIIHQEALCGKVVKLCTAMQTVTKIINTIKGGHKFLSHRKFQHFLEEHNATYTDVPLYCEVRWLSAGKCLQKFFAIRKEIFLFLQEKFSAKCDEFEKFKMFFEDLDSLCELAFITDITNHLNTLNLKLQKTDQTISQL
;
A
#
# COMPACT_ATOMS: atom_id res chain seq x y z
N MET A 1 12.95 -20.00 -27.55
CA MET A 1 11.78 -20.79 -27.14
C MET A 1 12.05 -21.28 -25.74
N ASP A 2 11.27 -20.80 -24.80
CA ASP A 2 11.45 -21.04 -23.37
C ASP A 2 11.23 -22.52 -23.02
N LYS A 3 11.91 -23.04 -22.00
CA LYS A 3 11.87 -24.44 -21.59
C LYS A 3 10.42 -24.89 -21.26
N ASP A 4 9.60 -23.98 -20.77
CA ASP A 4 8.20 -24.21 -20.39
C ASP A 4 7.29 -24.29 -21.62
N GLN A 5 7.53 -23.50 -22.66
CA GLN A 5 6.84 -23.60 -23.94
C GLN A 5 7.18 -24.90 -24.69
N ARG A 6 8.41 -25.40 -24.51
CA ARG A 6 8.84 -26.69 -25.10
C ARG A 6 8.18 -27.87 -24.38
N HIS A 7 8.09 -27.80 -23.05
CA HIS A 7 7.43 -28.84 -22.26
C HIS A 7 5.94 -28.92 -22.56
N TYR A 8 5.26 -27.77 -22.66
CA TYR A 8 3.84 -27.71 -23.03
C TYR A 8 3.59 -28.30 -24.42
N LYS A 9 4.39 -27.91 -25.45
CA LYS A 9 4.27 -28.46 -26.83
C LYS A 9 4.50 -29.94 -26.89
N VAL A 10 5.40 -30.51 -26.11
CA VAL A 10 5.77 -31.92 -26.19
C VAL A 10 4.84 -32.84 -25.41
N LYS A 11 4.32 -32.36 -24.28
CA LYS A 11 3.53 -33.23 -23.37
C LYS A 11 2.02 -32.93 -23.32
N HIS A 12 1.59 -31.74 -23.67
CA HIS A 12 0.23 -31.27 -23.40
C HIS A 12 -0.48 -30.68 -24.62
N SER A 13 0.19 -30.47 -25.75
CA SER A 13 -0.42 -29.85 -26.93
C SER A 13 -1.54 -30.69 -27.56
N ASN A 14 -1.43 -32.01 -27.49
CA ASN A 14 -2.46 -32.90 -28.08
C ASN A 14 -3.70 -33.04 -27.19
N GLU A 15 -3.59 -32.80 -25.89
CA GLU A 15 -4.68 -32.96 -24.93
C GLU A 15 -5.54 -31.69 -24.79
N TYR A 16 -4.96 -30.53 -25.04
CA TYR A 16 -5.62 -29.24 -24.82
C TYR A 16 -5.72 -28.35 -26.08
N SER A 17 -5.15 -28.77 -27.21
CA SER A 17 -5.20 -28.01 -28.47
C SER A 17 -6.59 -27.98 -29.13
N GLN A 18 -7.48 -28.84 -28.68
CA GLN A 18 -8.86 -28.93 -29.20
C GLN A 18 -9.82 -27.93 -28.52
N TYR A 19 -9.39 -27.23 -27.48
CA TYR A 19 -10.25 -26.27 -26.77
C TYR A 19 -9.87 -24.84 -27.15
N VAL A 20 -10.83 -24.09 -27.67
CA VAL A 20 -10.73 -22.64 -27.87
C VAL A 20 -10.83 -21.94 -26.52
N ASP A 21 -10.35 -20.73 -26.40
CA ASP A 21 -10.24 -20.02 -25.10
C ASP A 21 -11.55 -19.96 -24.30
N GLU A 22 -12.68 -19.91 -24.95
CA GLU A 22 -14.03 -19.94 -24.35
C GLU A 22 -14.42 -21.33 -23.80
N GLU A 23 -13.97 -22.39 -24.44
CA GLU A 23 -14.19 -23.79 -23.98
C GLU A 23 -13.28 -24.13 -22.80
N LYS A 24 -12.05 -23.61 -22.76
CA LYS A 24 -11.17 -23.68 -21.58
C LYS A 24 -11.78 -22.97 -20.39
N PHE A 25 -12.40 -21.80 -20.61
CA PHE A 25 -13.11 -21.07 -19.56
C PHE A 25 -14.29 -21.89 -19.01
N ASN A 26 -15.09 -22.46 -19.89
CA ASN A 26 -16.23 -23.30 -19.50
C ASN A 26 -15.79 -24.62 -18.82
N LEU A 27 -14.66 -25.18 -19.20
CA LEU A 27 -14.08 -26.36 -18.55
C LEU A 27 -13.60 -26.00 -17.13
N ILE A 28 -12.97 -24.85 -16.94
CA ILE A 28 -12.53 -24.36 -15.63
C ILE A 28 -13.73 -23.99 -14.74
N GLU A 29 -14.78 -23.40 -15.29
CA GLU A 29 -16.02 -23.11 -14.57
C GLU A 29 -16.80 -24.43 -14.26
N GLY A 30 -16.82 -25.37 -15.17
CA GLY A 30 -17.38 -26.72 -14.94
C GLY A 30 -16.62 -27.47 -13.85
N LEU A 31 -15.30 -27.42 -13.84
CA LEU A 31 -14.46 -27.95 -12.76
C LEU A 31 -14.73 -27.27 -11.43
N LYS A 32 -14.96 -25.96 -11.40
CA LYS A 32 -15.35 -25.24 -10.18
C LYS A 32 -16.73 -25.65 -9.66
N LEU A 33 -17.69 -25.87 -10.53
CA LEU A 33 -19.04 -26.36 -10.19
C LEU A 33 -19.01 -27.79 -9.63
N ILE A 34 -18.25 -28.68 -10.25
CA ILE A 34 -18.00 -30.06 -9.76
C ILE A 34 -17.35 -30.02 -8.36
N TYR A 35 -16.53 -29.01 -8.13
CA TYR A 35 -15.87 -28.74 -6.87
C TYR A 35 -16.81 -28.27 -5.75
N GLN A 36 -17.81 -27.45 -6.10
CA GLN A 36 -18.82 -26.97 -5.15
C GLN A 36 -19.84 -28.05 -4.79
N GLU A 37 -20.04 -29.06 -5.66
CA GLU A 37 -21.01 -30.14 -5.48
C GLU A 37 -20.46 -31.41 -4.78
N GLY A 38 -19.20 -31.46 -4.37
CA GLY A 38 -18.63 -32.50 -3.50
C GLY A 38 -18.56 -33.92 -4.13
N ARG A 39 -18.45 -34.05 -5.43
CA ARG A 39 -18.30 -35.37 -6.10
C ARG A 39 -16.84 -35.74 -6.32
N SER A 40 -16.41 -36.82 -5.65
CA SER A 40 -15.10 -37.45 -5.80
C SER A 40 -15.03 -38.28 -7.08
N PRO A 41 -14.03 -38.14 -7.94
CA PRO A 41 -13.75 -39.12 -8.99
C PRO A 41 -12.90 -40.26 -8.43
N ASN A 42 -13.25 -41.48 -8.81
CA ASN A 42 -12.61 -42.74 -8.44
C ASN A 42 -11.12 -42.80 -8.80
N SER A 43 -10.40 -43.48 -7.92
CA SER A 43 -8.97 -43.80 -8.01
C SER A 43 -8.65 -44.75 -9.19
N ASP A 44 -7.63 -44.44 -9.92
CA ASP A 44 -6.48 -45.27 -10.31
C ASP A 44 -5.74 -44.61 -11.48
N THR A 45 -4.58 -44.04 -11.21
CA THR A 45 -3.33 -44.18 -11.99
C THR A 45 -2.30 -43.13 -11.57
N VAL A 46 -1.10 -43.55 -11.43
CA VAL A 46 0.10 -42.84 -10.96
C VAL A 46 0.53 -41.75 -11.94
N ASN A 47 0.05 -40.57 -11.72
CA ASN A 47 0.65 -39.25 -11.87
C ASN A 47 -0.29 -38.31 -11.07
N ALA A 48 -0.08 -38.24 -9.77
CA ALA A 48 -1.01 -37.62 -8.83
C ALA A 48 -1.27 -36.16 -9.16
N THR A 49 -2.34 -35.90 -9.89
CA THR A 49 -3.00 -34.59 -9.83
C THR A 49 -3.37 -34.34 -8.37
N PRO A 50 -2.97 -33.18 -7.79
CA PRO A 50 -3.34 -32.86 -6.41
C PRO A 50 -4.84 -33.01 -6.22
N SER A 51 -5.25 -33.59 -5.09
CA SER A 51 -6.68 -33.65 -4.77
C SER A 51 -7.29 -32.24 -4.86
N ALA A 52 -8.56 -32.18 -5.11
CA ALA A 52 -9.29 -30.93 -5.22
C ALA A 52 -9.07 -30.03 -4.00
N ASN A 53 -9.10 -30.61 -2.82
CA ASN A 53 -8.84 -29.90 -1.56
C ASN A 53 -7.40 -29.38 -1.47
N ALA A 54 -6.42 -30.19 -1.87
CA ALA A 54 -5.02 -29.79 -1.89
C ALA A 54 -4.76 -28.63 -2.86
N LEU A 55 -5.46 -28.61 -4.01
CA LEU A 55 -5.39 -27.51 -4.96
C LEU A 55 -6.00 -26.24 -4.40
N THR A 56 -7.21 -26.32 -3.80
CA THR A 56 -7.88 -25.19 -3.15
C THR A 56 -7.02 -24.63 -2.02
N ALA A 57 -6.46 -25.49 -1.17
CA ALA A 57 -5.55 -25.09 -0.11
C ALA A 57 -4.30 -24.38 -0.67
N SER A 58 -3.72 -24.90 -1.75
CA SER A 58 -2.57 -24.29 -2.43
C SER A 58 -2.87 -22.86 -2.90
N TYR A 59 -4.01 -22.60 -3.53
CA TYR A 59 -4.43 -21.27 -3.95
C TYR A 59 -4.71 -20.35 -2.75
N ALA A 60 -5.41 -20.83 -1.73
CA ALA A 60 -5.72 -20.04 -0.54
C ALA A 60 -4.44 -19.59 0.19
N ILE A 61 -3.50 -20.53 0.40
CA ILE A 61 -2.21 -20.24 1.03
C ILE A 61 -1.38 -19.29 0.18
N SER A 62 -1.31 -19.50 -1.14
CA SER A 62 -0.58 -18.61 -2.05
C SER A 62 -1.15 -17.20 -2.05
N ASN A 63 -2.47 -17.05 -1.97
CA ASN A 63 -3.14 -15.75 -1.83
C ASN A 63 -2.79 -15.07 -0.50
N LEU A 64 -2.73 -15.83 0.61
CA LEU A 64 -2.31 -15.28 1.90
C LEU A 64 -0.84 -14.84 1.89
N ILE A 65 0.05 -15.60 1.27
CA ILE A 65 1.47 -15.25 1.07
C ILE A 65 1.56 -13.92 0.30
N ALA A 66 0.82 -13.77 -0.80
CA ALA A 66 0.79 -12.55 -1.60
C ALA A 66 0.24 -11.35 -0.81
N LYS A 67 -0.93 -11.50 -0.15
CA LYS A 67 -1.56 -10.43 0.64
C LYS A 67 -0.70 -9.93 1.80
N ASN A 68 0.14 -10.80 2.36
CA ASN A 68 1.07 -10.44 3.44
C ASN A 68 2.46 -10.06 2.93
N THR A 69 2.63 -9.85 1.61
CA THR A 69 3.89 -9.44 0.99
C THR A 69 5.08 -10.35 1.35
N LYS A 70 4.82 -11.65 1.54
CA LYS A 70 5.84 -12.63 1.90
C LYS A 70 6.52 -13.19 0.64
N PRO A 71 7.80 -13.59 0.73
CA PRO A 71 8.49 -14.27 -0.35
C PRO A 71 7.80 -15.57 -0.78
N PHE A 72 7.93 -15.97 -2.03
CA PHE A 72 7.31 -17.22 -2.54
C PHE A 72 7.86 -18.47 -1.84
N CYS A 73 9.09 -18.43 -1.34
CA CYS A 73 9.71 -19.53 -0.59
C CYS A 73 9.02 -19.83 0.76
N GLU A 74 8.24 -18.90 1.31
CA GLU A 74 7.43 -19.14 2.51
C GLU A 74 6.45 -20.31 2.36
N GLY A 75 6.09 -20.67 1.12
CA GLY A 75 5.25 -21.86 0.87
C GLY A 75 5.81 -23.13 1.49
N LYS A 76 7.13 -23.32 1.52
CA LYS A 76 7.78 -24.46 2.16
C LYS A 76 7.62 -24.44 3.67
N PHE A 77 7.90 -23.28 4.27
CA PHE A 77 7.74 -23.10 5.72
C PHE A 77 6.29 -23.31 6.15
N VAL A 78 5.33 -22.75 5.43
CA VAL A 78 3.90 -22.98 5.70
C VAL A 78 3.54 -24.47 5.60
N LYS A 79 4.11 -25.19 4.65
CA LYS A 79 3.90 -26.64 4.52
C LYS A 79 4.44 -27.42 5.73
N GLU A 80 5.63 -27.08 6.19
CA GLU A 80 6.22 -27.65 7.41
C GLU A 80 5.35 -27.36 8.66
N CYS A 81 4.82 -26.15 8.78
CA CYS A 81 3.90 -25.80 9.85
C CYS A 81 2.60 -26.61 9.80
N LEU A 82 2.03 -26.85 8.60
CA LEU A 82 0.84 -27.68 8.42
C LEU A 82 1.09 -29.11 8.84
N ILE A 83 2.21 -29.70 8.44
CA ILE A 83 2.59 -31.07 8.81
C ILE A 83 2.73 -31.17 10.34
N ALA A 84 3.47 -30.27 10.97
CA ALA A 84 3.66 -30.27 12.42
C ALA A 84 2.32 -30.09 13.18
N ALA A 85 1.41 -29.27 12.66
CA ALA A 85 0.07 -29.13 13.24
C ALA A 85 -0.75 -30.44 13.14
N VAL A 86 -0.70 -31.10 11.99
CA VAL A 86 -1.41 -32.37 11.78
C VAL A 86 -0.86 -33.48 12.67
N GLU A 87 0.47 -33.54 12.85
CA GLU A 87 1.12 -34.47 13.78
C GLU A 87 0.65 -34.27 15.23
N SER A 88 0.39 -33.00 15.61
CA SER A 88 0.01 -32.66 16.98
C SER A 88 -1.48 -32.84 17.28
N PHE A 89 -2.35 -32.54 16.34
CA PHE A 89 -3.81 -32.48 16.56
C PHE A 89 -4.59 -33.63 15.93
N GLY A 90 -4.07 -34.26 14.90
CA GLY A 90 -4.55 -35.39 14.11
C GLY A 90 -6.03 -35.68 14.15
N ASN A 91 -6.88 -35.26 13.21
CA ASN A 91 -8.21 -35.90 13.03
C ASN A 91 -8.99 -35.42 11.79
N SER A 92 -8.67 -34.26 11.21
CA SER A 92 -9.44 -33.73 10.05
C SER A 92 -8.62 -33.65 8.77
N LEU A 93 -7.30 -33.63 8.86
CA LEU A 93 -6.34 -33.59 7.77
C LEU A 93 -5.27 -34.65 8.04
N THR A 94 -5.02 -35.54 7.08
CA THR A 94 -3.97 -36.54 7.21
C THR A 94 -2.59 -35.97 6.85
N LEU A 95 -1.52 -36.63 7.30
CA LEU A 95 -0.16 -36.27 6.91
C LEU A 95 0.06 -36.35 5.39
N GLU A 96 -0.53 -37.36 4.75
CA GLU A 96 -0.46 -37.52 3.29
C GLU A 96 -1.16 -36.38 2.55
N GLU A 97 -2.35 -35.96 3.01
CA GLU A 97 -3.07 -34.82 2.46
C GLU A 97 -2.30 -33.51 2.66
N ALA A 98 -1.79 -33.25 3.85
CA ALA A 98 -0.97 -32.08 4.13
C ALA A 98 0.31 -32.06 3.25
N ALA A 99 0.98 -33.20 3.12
CA ALA A 99 2.16 -33.36 2.27
C ALA A 99 1.83 -33.22 0.78
N SER A 100 0.62 -33.55 0.35
CA SER A 100 0.18 -33.44 -1.04
C SER A 100 -0.09 -32.00 -1.49
N ILE A 101 -0.30 -31.03 -0.58
CA ILE A 101 -0.56 -29.64 -0.93
C ILE A 101 0.66 -29.05 -1.66
N PRO A 102 0.55 -28.61 -2.92
CA PRO A 102 1.69 -28.14 -3.68
C PRO A 102 2.02 -26.67 -3.28
N LEU A 103 3.11 -26.49 -2.55
CA LEU A 103 3.57 -25.19 -2.03
C LEU A 103 5.06 -24.91 -2.33
N SER A 104 5.60 -25.46 -3.42
CA SER A 104 6.94 -25.06 -3.87
C SER A 104 6.95 -23.59 -4.32
N ASP A 105 8.10 -22.93 -4.26
CA ASP A 105 8.30 -21.54 -4.70
C ASP A 105 7.70 -21.29 -6.11
N LYS A 106 7.95 -22.22 -7.05
CA LYS A 106 7.42 -22.16 -8.40
C LYS A 106 5.90 -22.28 -8.43
N THR A 107 5.35 -23.17 -7.60
CA THR A 107 3.90 -23.37 -7.50
C THR A 107 3.24 -22.13 -6.90
N VAL A 108 3.73 -21.60 -5.79
CA VAL A 108 3.21 -20.39 -5.16
C VAL A 108 3.22 -19.23 -6.17
N LYS A 109 4.35 -19.03 -6.88
CA LYS A 109 4.43 -18.01 -7.94
C LYS A 109 3.37 -18.23 -9.03
N SER A 110 3.23 -19.44 -9.53
CA SER A 110 2.23 -19.75 -10.57
C SER A 110 0.81 -19.46 -10.08
N ARG A 111 0.44 -19.89 -8.86
CA ARG A 111 -0.89 -19.64 -8.27
C ARG A 111 -1.18 -18.14 -8.14
N ILE A 112 -0.18 -17.35 -7.71
CA ILE A 112 -0.34 -15.90 -7.61
C ILE A 112 -0.55 -15.27 -9.00
N ILE A 113 0.17 -15.74 -10.03
CA ILE A 113 -0.03 -15.26 -11.42
C ILE A 113 -1.44 -15.64 -11.91
N ASP A 114 -1.90 -16.85 -11.66
CA ASP A 114 -3.25 -17.30 -12.05
C ASP A 114 -4.33 -16.43 -11.37
N ILE A 115 -4.17 -16.13 -10.08
CA ILE A 115 -5.07 -15.23 -9.33
C ILE A 115 -5.06 -13.84 -9.95
N ALA A 116 -3.87 -13.26 -10.21
CA ALA A 116 -3.73 -11.95 -10.82
C ALA A 116 -4.40 -11.88 -12.19
N SER A 117 -4.17 -12.88 -13.05
CA SER A 117 -4.80 -12.97 -14.38
C SER A 117 -6.33 -13.09 -14.31
N SER A 118 -6.85 -13.77 -13.28
CA SER A 118 -8.30 -13.84 -13.04
C SER A 118 -8.87 -12.49 -12.62
N LEU A 119 -8.18 -11.76 -11.74
CA LEU A 119 -8.56 -10.41 -11.33
C LEU A 119 -8.50 -9.41 -12.48
N GLU A 120 -7.46 -9.47 -13.32
CA GLU A 120 -7.34 -8.62 -14.53
C GLU A 120 -8.49 -8.84 -15.50
N ARG A 121 -8.89 -10.10 -15.75
CA ARG A 121 -10.04 -10.40 -16.62
C ARG A 121 -11.34 -9.84 -16.05
N LYS A 122 -11.56 -9.99 -14.75
CA LYS A 122 -12.74 -9.43 -14.08
C LYS A 122 -12.75 -7.90 -14.18
N LEU A 123 -11.61 -7.27 -13.94
CA LEU A 123 -11.45 -5.82 -14.04
C LEU A 123 -11.74 -5.34 -15.47
N LYS A 124 -11.22 -6.05 -16.48
CA LYS A 124 -11.49 -5.77 -17.90
C LYS A 124 -13.00 -5.80 -18.19
N SER A 125 -13.69 -6.84 -17.77
CA SER A 125 -15.15 -6.96 -17.96
C SER A 125 -15.92 -5.81 -17.28
N LEU A 126 -15.51 -5.40 -16.08
CA LEU A 126 -16.11 -4.26 -15.37
C LEU A 126 -15.90 -2.94 -16.11
N LEU A 127 -14.70 -2.71 -16.68
CA LEU A 127 -14.38 -1.51 -17.46
C LEU A 127 -15.11 -1.47 -18.80
N GLU A 128 -15.23 -2.59 -19.50
CA GLU A 128 -15.97 -2.69 -20.78
C GLU A 128 -17.45 -2.38 -20.58
N SER A 129 -18.07 -2.91 -19.53
CA SER A 129 -19.50 -2.74 -19.22
C SER A 129 -19.85 -1.45 -18.49
N CYS A 130 -18.86 -0.71 -17.97
CA CYS A 130 -19.11 0.45 -17.13
C CYS A 130 -19.82 1.58 -17.88
N ARG A 131 -20.58 2.39 -17.15
CA ARG A 131 -21.18 3.63 -17.64
C ARG A 131 -20.12 4.70 -17.84
N PHE A 132 -19.27 4.90 -16.84
CA PHE A 132 -18.09 5.76 -16.85
C PHE A 132 -17.11 5.34 -15.77
N PHE A 133 -15.89 5.81 -15.87
CA PHE A 133 -14.88 5.63 -14.83
C PHE A 133 -14.13 6.93 -14.54
N SER A 134 -13.48 7.00 -13.40
CA SER A 134 -12.51 8.05 -13.07
C SER A 134 -11.20 7.40 -12.62
N LEU A 135 -10.09 8.13 -12.80
CA LEU A 135 -8.77 7.67 -12.42
C LEU A 135 -8.22 8.47 -11.24
N CYS A 136 -7.46 7.82 -10.39
CA CYS A 136 -6.60 8.47 -9.41
C CYS A 136 -5.16 8.07 -9.71
N LEU A 137 -4.30 9.08 -9.91
CA LEU A 137 -2.89 8.92 -10.23
C LEU A 137 -2.05 9.40 -9.07
N ASP A 138 -1.08 8.59 -8.65
CA ASP A 138 -0.11 8.94 -7.62
C ASP A 138 1.27 8.41 -8.00
N GLU A 139 2.32 9.23 -7.78
CA GLU A 139 3.69 8.87 -8.08
C GLU A 139 4.48 8.68 -6.78
N SER A 140 5.17 7.57 -6.68
CA SER A 140 6.07 7.27 -5.58
C SER A 140 7.40 6.73 -6.10
N THR A 141 8.46 6.86 -5.30
CA THR A 141 9.78 6.30 -5.65
C THR A 141 10.03 5.04 -4.83
N ASP A 142 10.40 3.96 -5.50
CA ASP A 142 10.74 2.70 -4.84
C ASP A 142 12.15 2.71 -4.21
N ASN A 143 12.49 1.62 -3.51
CA ASN A 143 13.80 1.47 -2.86
C ASN A 143 14.99 1.40 -3.86
N ARG A 144 14.73 1.28 -5.16
CA ARG A 144 15.72 1.30 -6.24
C ARG A 144 15.80 2.65 -6.93
N HIS A 145 15.14 3.67 -6.37
CA HIS A 145 15.05 5.02 -6.94
C HIS A 145 14.34 5.08 -8.31
N ILE A 146 13.48 4.10 -8.61
CA ILE A 146 12.63 4.12 -9.79
C ILE A 146 11.28 4.70 -9.40
N SER A 147 10.84 5.72 -10.14
CA SER A 147 9.50 6.29 -9.97
C SER A 147 8.45 5.28 -10.41
N GLN A 148 7.43 5.09 -9.59
CA GLN A 148 6.33 4.17 -9.80
C GLN A 148 5.03 4.98 -9.89
N LEU A 149 4.35 4.91 -11.02
CA LEU A 149 3.02 5.50 -11.20
C LEU A 149 1.96 4.48 -10.83
N SER A 150 1.20 4.74 -9.78
CA SER A 150 0.03 3.97 -9.42
C SER A 150 -1.22 4.58 -10.06
N ILE A 151 -2.01 3.73 -10.72
CA ILE A 151 -3.23 4.11 -11.43
C ILE A 151 -4.39 3.34 -10.82
N PHE A 152 -5.24 4.02 -10.07
CA PHE A 152 -6.48 3.46 -9.54
C PHE A 152 -7.66 3.90 -10.39
N ALA A 153 -8.64 3.02 -10.57
CA ALA A 153 -9.87 3.32 -11.25
C ALA A 153 -11.08 3.17 -10.31
N ARG A 154 -11.93 4.20 -10.28
CA ARG A 154 -13.29 4.07 -9.74
C ARG A 154 -14.21 3.87 -10.92
N ILE A 155 -14.83 2.70 -11.00
CA ILE A 155 -15.64 2.21 -12.12
C ILE A 155 -17.08 2.25 -11.70
N VAL A 156 -17.92 3.01 -12.40
CA VAL A 156 -19.35 3.17 -12.09
C VAL A 156 -20.17 2.41 -13.12
N GLN A 157 -21.00 1.48 -12.64
CA GLN A 157 -21.87 0.65 -13.47
C GLN A 157 -23.18 1.37 -13.84
N ASN A 158 -23.99 0.77 -14.70
CA ASN A 158 -25.24 1.36 -15.17
C ASN A 158 -26.29 1.55 -14.05
N ASP A 159 -26.22 0.76 -12.99
CA ASP A 159 -27.06 0.85 -11.79
C ASP A 159 -26.50 1.83 -10.75
N PHE A 160 -25.43 2.57 -11.09
CA PHE A 160 -24.68 3.47 -10.22
C PHE A 160 -23.94 2.79 -9.05
N SER A 161 -23.89 1.48 -8.99
CA SER A 161 -22.91 0.80 -8.15
C SER A 161 -21.49 1.13 -8.62
N TYR A 162 -20.53 1.15 -7.71
CA TYR A 162 -19.15 1.43 -8.08
C TYR A 162 -18.18 0.45 -7.44
N VAL A 163 -17.05 0.29 -8.10
CA VAL A 163 -15.92 -0.53 -7.66
C VAL A 163 -14.65 0.32 -7.77
N GLU A 164 -13.79 0.25 -6.77
CA GLU A 164 -12.47 0.88 -6.79
C GLU A 164 -11.40 -0.21 -6.84
N GLU A 165 -10.56 -0.15 -7.87
CA GLU A 165 -9.54 -1.15 -8.09
C GLU A 165 -8.23 -0.53 -8.60
N LEU A 166 -7.11 -1.18 -8.29
CA LEU A 166 -5.83 -0.86 -8.90
C LEU A 166 -5.88 -1.29 -10.37
N LEU A 167 -5.77 -0.32 -11.29
CA LEU A 167 -5.71 -0.58 -12.72
C LEU A 167 -4.32 -1.06 -13.13
N ASP A 168 -3.28 -0.31 -12.74
CA ASP A 168 -1.91 -0.64 -13.09
C ASP A 168 -0.90 -0.01 -12.13
N PHE A 169 0.33 -0.53 -12.16
CA PHE A 169 1.47 -0.01 -11.42
C PHE A 169 2.67 0.05 -12.38
N VAL A 170 2.94 1.26 -12.89
CA VAL A 170 3.84 1.45 -14.03
C VAL A 170 5.17 2.05 -13.57
N PRO A 171 6.30 1.34 -13.77
CA PRO A 171 7.61 1.93 -13.51
C PRO A 171 7.99 2.95 -14.59
N LEU A 172 8.38 4.15 -14.16
CA LEU A 172 8.90 5.22 -15.01
C LEU A 172 10.43 5.23 -14.91
N HIS A 173 11.09 4.64 -15.89
CA HIS A 173 12.54 4.36 -15.81
C HIS A 173 13.42 5.57 -16.13
N ASP A 174 13.02 6.45 -17.05
CA ASP A 174 13.86 7.53 -17.53
C ASP A 174 13.49 8.88 -16.92
N THR A 175 12.35 9.41 -17.30
CA THR A 175 11.84 10.70 -16.82
C THR A 175 10.41 10.58 -16.35
N THR A 176 9.98 11.52 -15.49
CA THR A 176 8.61 11.61 -14.99
C THR A 176 7.94 12.86 -15.52
N THR A 177 8.11 13.12 -16.82
CA THR A 177 7.44 14.25 -17.46
C THR A 177 5.93 13.99 -17.66
N GLY A 178 5.16 15.07 -17.81
CA GLY A 178 3.72 14.91 -18.08
C GLY A 178 3.41 14.08 -19.32
N LEU A 179 4.32 14.05 -20.32
CA LEU A 179 4.21 13.20 -21.49
C LEU A 179 4.43 11.72 -21.16
N ASP A 180 5.40 11.40 -20.31
CA ASP A 180 5.68 10.03 -19.91
C ASP A 180 4.53 9.47 -19.08
N ILE A 181 4.00 10.27 -18.16
CA ILE A 181 2.80 9.94 -17.38
C ILE A 181 1.59 9.71 -18.31
N PHE A 182 1.39 10.59 -19.30
CA PHE A 182 0.30 10.41 -20.26
C PHE A 182 0.43 9.11 -21.05
N LYS A 183 1.63 8.80 -21.54
CA LYS A 183 1.91 7.53 -22.25
C LYS A 183 1.63 6.32 -21.36
N ALA A 184 2.10 6.34 -20.11
CA ALA A 184 1.89 5.27 -19.16
C ALA A 184 0.39 5.02 -18.90
N VAL A 185 -0.37 6.09 -18.63
CA VAL A 185 -1.82 5.98 -18.43
C VAL A 185 -2.53 5.45 -19.68
N ASN A 186 -2.16 5.96 -20.86
CA ASN A 186 -2.77 5.51 -22.12
C ASN A 186 -2.47 4.03 -22.39
N GLN A 187 -1.24 3.59 -22.20
CA GLN A 187 -0.86 2.17 -22.34
C GLN A 187 -1.60 1.27 -21.35
N SER A 188 -1.77 1.73 -20.12
CA SER A 188 -2.55 0.99 -19.12
C SER A 188 -4.02 0.85 -19.52
N LEU A 189 -4.64 1.90 -20.09
CA LEU A 189 -6.01 1.81 -20.61
C LEU A 189 -6.09 0.85 -21.81
N GLU A 190 -5.14 0.94 -22.75
CA GLU A 190 -5.06 0.07 -23.92
C GLU A 190 -4.90 -1.42 -23.55
N LYS A 191 -4.14 -1.73 -22.48
CA LYS A 191 -4.01 -3.09 -21.92
C LYS A 191 -5.37 -3.71 -21.59
N PHE A 192 -6.32 -2.90 -21.12
CA PHE A 192 -7.68 -3.32 -20.81
C PHE A 192 -8.65 -3.16 -21.98
N GLY A 193 -8.20 -2.69 -23.15
CA GLY A 193 -9.02 -2.50 -24.36
C GLY A 193 -9.97 -1.31 -24.24
N ILE A 194 -9.67 -0.32 -23.41
CA ILE A 194 -10.45 0.89 -23.21
C ILE A 194 -9.62 2.14 -23.53
N ASP A 195 -10.29 3.27 -23.67
CA ASP A 195 -9.69 4.57 -23.86
C ASP A 195 -10.33 5.64 -22.94
N PHE A 196 -9.97 6.90 -23.12
CA PHE A 196 -10.54 8.00 -22.32
C PHE A 196 -11.99 8.36 -22.62
N SER A 197 -12.67 7.69 -23.55
CA SER A 197 -14.02 8.07 -23.99
C SER A 197 -15.06 8.03 -22.87
N LYS A 198 -14.93 7.07 -21.95
CA LYS A 198 -15.79 6.94 -20.78
C LYS A 198 -15.16 7.55 -19.50
N CYS A 199 -14.00 8.22 -19.62
CA CYS A 199 -13.37 8.86 -18.47
C CYS A 199 -14.13 10.12 -18.04
N SER A 200 -14.59 10.15 -16.80
CA SER A 200 -15.37 11.28 -16.25
C SER A 200 -14.51 12.31 -15.52
N ALA A 201 -13.42 11.91 -14.90
CA ALA A 201 -12.49 12.76 -14.17
C ALA A 201 -11.17 12.05 -13.91
N ILE A 202 -10.11 12.81 -13.67
CA ILE A 202 -8.84 12.29 -13.16
C ILE A 202 -8.42 13.10 -11.92
N VAL A 203 -8.04 12.42 -10.86
CA VAL A 203 -7.49 13.01 -9.64
C VAL A 203 -5.99 12.76 -9.61
N THR A 204 -5.20 13.79 -9.33
CA THR A 204 -3.73 13.68 -9.23
C THR A 204 -3.23 14.46 -8.02
N ASP A 205 -1.96 14.29 -7.68
CA ASP A 205 -1.28 15.23 -6.80
C ASP A 205 -1.07 16.60 -7.47
N GLY A 206 -0.50 17.54 -6.71
CA GLY A 206 -0.22 18.90 -7.21
C GLY A 206 1.16 19.06 -7.86
N ALA A 207 1.87 17.99 -8.21
CA ALA A 207 3.18 18.07 -8.84
C ALA A 207 3.11 18.77 -10.22
N ARG A 208 4.17 19.50 -10.57
CA ARG A 208 4.24 20.19 -11.88
C ARG A 208 4.11 19.22 -13.07
N ALA A 209 4.62 18.01 -12.92
CA ALA A 209 4.49 16.95 -13.92
C ALA A 209 3.02 16.53 -14.11
N MET A 210 2.19 16.61 -13.08
CA MET A 210 0.76 16.28 -13.13
C MET A 210 -0.10 17.45 -13.61
N ILE A 211 -0.05 18.62 -12.92
CA ILE A 211 -0.99 19.72 -13.13
C ILE A 211 -0.50 20.80 -14.09
N GLY A 212 0.75 20.73 -14.57
CA GLY A 212 1.32 21.73 -15.46
C GLY A 212 0.48 21.94 -16.74
N SER A 213 0.03 23.18 -16.98
CA SER A 213 -0.92 23.51 -18.04
C SER A 213 -0.42 23.33 -19.47
N LYS A 214 0.90 23.33 -19.68
CA LYS A 214 1.55 23.15 -21.01
C LYS A 214 2.18 21.77 -21.14
N ASN A 215 3.13 21.46 -20.27
CA ASN A 215 4.00 20.26 -20.39
C ASN A 215 3.66 19.17 -19.36
N GLY A 216 2.83 19.47 -18.36
CA GLY A 216 2.34 18.47 -17.42
C GLY A 216 1.29 17.56 -18.04
N PHE A 217 0.96 16.48 -17.33
CA PHE A 217 -0.09 15.53 -17.74
C PHE A 217 -1.40 16.25 -18.10
N SER A 218 -1.84 17.22 -17.28
CA SER A 218 -3.02 18.04 -17.57
C SER A 218 -2.91 18.78 -18.92
N GLY A 219 -1.73 19.33 -19.24
CA GLY A 219 -1.46 19.97 -20.53
C GLY A 219 -1.55 18.98 -21.68
N GLN A 220 -0.97 17.77 -21.50
CA GLN A 220 -1.01 16.69 -22.51
C GLN A 220 -2.44 16.22 -22.82
N VAL A 221 -3.27 16.09 -21.78
CA VAL A 221 -4.69 15.72 -21.90
C VAL A 221 -5.45 16.79 -22.70
N LYS A 222 -5.29 18.08 -22.35
CA LYS A 222 -5.95 19.21 -23.03
C LYS A 222 -5.53 19.34 -24.49
N GLN A 223 -4.24 19.21 -24.81
CA GLN A 223 -3.71 19.29 -26.17
C GLN A 223 -4.32 18.23 -27.10
N ARG A 224 -4.72 17.08 -26.56
CA ARG A 224 -5.38 16.01 -27.30
C ARG A 224 -6.90 16.13 -27.38
N GLY A 225 -7.46 17.23 -26.88
CA GLY A 225 -8.88 17.53 -26.98
C GLY A 225 -9.78 16.88 -25.93
N PHE A 226 -9.23 16.20 -24.93
CA PHE A 226 -10.04 15.65 -23.85
C PHE A 226 -10.59 16.74 -22.94
N LYS A 227 -11.86 16.63 -22.53
CA LYS A 227 -12.60 17.68 -21.81
C LYS A 227 -12.96 17.32 -20.35
N PHE A 228 -12.62 16.14 -19.88
CA PHE A 228 -12.89 15.79 -18.49
C PHE A 228 -11.98 16.60 -17.53
N PRO A 229 -12.45 16.89 -16.31
CA PRO A 229 -11.68 17.63 -15.32
C PRO A 229 -10.51 16.82 -14.80
N ILE A 230 -9.39 17.51 -14.57
CA ILE A 230 -8.27 17.00 -13.78
C ILE A 230 -8.26 17.76 -12.46
N ILE A 231 -8.43 17.03 -11.35
CA ILE A 231 -8.68 17.57 -10.04
C ILE A 231 -7.44 17.33 -9.18
N HIS A 232 -6.97 18.37 -8.49
CA HIS A 232 -5.92 18.20 -7.49
C HIS A 232 -6.50 17.50 -6.26
N CYS A 233 -5.87 16.42 -5.82
CA CYS A 233 -6.29 15.60 -4.69
C CYS A 233 -6.46 16.45 -3.42
N ILE A 234 -7.63 16.39 -2.80
CA ILE A 234 -7.95 17.17 -1.60
C ILE A 234 -7.08 16.78 -0.40
N ILE A 235 -6.67 15.51 -0.32
CA ILE A 235 -5.76 15.02 0.72
C ILE A 235 -4.38 15.66 0.57
N HIS A 236 -3.90 15.79 -0.67
CA HIS A 236 -2.64 16.50 -0.94
C HIS A 236 -2.78 18.01 -0.69
N GLN A 237 -3.92 18.62 -1.02
CA GLN A 237 -4.18 20.03 -0.71
C GLN A 237 -4.20 20.28 0.80
N GLU A 238 -4.85 19.42 1.57
CA GLU A 238 -4.85 19.47 3.03
C GLU A 238 -3.42 19.36 3.59
N ALA A 239 -2.64 18.41 3.09
CA ALA A 239 -1.24 18.26 3.49
C ALA A 239 -0.38 19.50 3.14
N LEU A 240 -0.67 20.18 2.02
CA LEU A 240 -0.03 21.46 1.67
C LEU A 240 -0.45 22.57 2.60
N CYS A 241 -1.73 22.66 3.00
CA CYS A 241 -2.18 23.62 4.02
C CYS A 241 -1.43 23.41 5.34
N GLY A 242 -1.26 22.18 5.76
CA GLY A 242 -0.46 21.86 6.93
C GLY A 242 1.00 22.33 6.85
N LYS A 243 1.62 22.27 5.66
CA LYS A 243 2.99 22.81 5.45
C LYS A 243 3.06 24.33 5.51
N VAL A 244 1.99 25.02 5.15
CA VAL A 244 1.92 26.50 5.20
C VAL A 244 1.75 26.99 6.63
N VAL A 245 1.15 26.21 7.52
CA VAL A 245 1.12 26.46 8.97
C VAL A 245 2.55 26.28 9.53
N LYS A 246 3.49 27.03 8.99
CA LYS A 246 4.89 27.11 9.44
C LYS A 246 4.98 27.93 10.73
N LEU A 247 4.61 27.32 11.83
CA LEU A 247 5.03 27.81 13.15
C LEU A 247 6.46 27.32 13.37
N CYS A 248 7.41 28.06 12.76
CA CYS A 248 8.75 27.55 12.52
C CYS A 248 9.59 27.37 13.78
N THR A 249 9.39 28.18 14.83
CA THR A 249 10.29 28.24 15.98
C THR A 249 10.09 27.05 16.91
N ALA A 250 8.85 26.80 17.35
CA ALA A 250 8.53 25.70 18.24
C ALA A 250 8.84 24.35 17.60
N MET A 251 8.46 24.14 16.32
CA MET A 251 8.71 22.89 15.62
C MET A 251 10.20 22.60 15.40
N GLN A 252 10.99 23.62 15.07
CA GLN A 252 12.44 23.48 14.95
C GLN A 252 13.08 23.09 16.28
N THR A 253 12.65 23.72 17.38
CA THR A 253 13.15 23.42 18.72
C THR A 253 12.76 22.00 19.15
N VAL A 254 11.50 21.61 18.97
CA VAL A 254 11.02 20.23 19.22
C VAL A 254 11.85 19.21 18.43
N THR A 255 12.07 19.45 17.15
CA THR A 255 12.87 18.58 16.29
C THR A 255 14.32 18.45 16.79
N LYS A 256 14.94 19.54 17.18
CA LYS A 256 16.30 19.54 17.77
C LYS A 256 16.33 18.74 19.07
N ILE A 257 15.38 18.94 19.97
CA ILE A 257 15.29 18.20 21.23
C ILE A 257 15.17 16.71 20.97
N ILE A 258 14.26 16.30 20.10
CA ILE A 258 14.06 14.88 19.76
C ILE A 258 15.32 14.28 19.12
N ASN A 259 15.96 15.00 18.22
CA ASN A 259 17.21 14.56 17.61
C ASN A 259 18.35 14.47 18.63
N THR A 260 18.39 15.35 19.62
CA THR A 260 19.35 15.30 20.73
C THR A 260 19.12 14.08 21.63
N ILE A 261 17.87 13.67 21.83
CA ILE A 261 17.53 12.45 22.58
C ILE A 261 17.83 11.20 21.76
N LYS A 262 17.47 11.17 20.48
CA LYS A 262 17.48 9.98 19.62
C LYS A 262 18.61 9.92 18.58
N GLY A 263 19.23 11.04 18.23
CA GLY A 263 20.14 11.16 17.09
C GLY A 263 21.57 10.66 17.32
N GLY A 264 22.19 10.15 16.26
CA GLY A 264 23.61 9.77 16.17
C GLY A 264 23.97 8.44 16.86
N HIS A 265 25.25 8.25 17.22
CA HIS A 265 25.75 7.09 17.96
C HIS A 265 25.14 6.91 19.37
N LYS A 266 23.96 7.47 19.60
CA LYS A 266 23.33 7.69 20.89
C LYS A 266 22.13 6.76 21.15
N PHE A 267 22.10 5.55 20.59
CA PHE A 267 21.14 4.51 21.00
C PHE A 267 21.08 4.32 22.52
N LEU A 268 22.21 4.59 23.20
CA LEU A 268 22.25 4.57 24.65
C LEU A 268 21.42 5.71 25.26
N SER A 269 21.47 6.92 24.69
CA SER A 269 20.67 8.07 25.15
C SER A 269 19.17 7.81 24.96
N HIS A 270 18.77 7.23 23.85
CA HIS A 270 17.38 6.87 23.61
C HIS A 270 16.87 5.82 24.60
N ARG A 271 17.65 4.74 24.84
CA ARG A 271 17.29 3.74 25.85
C ARG A 271 17.20 4.30 27.25
N LYS A 272 18.12 5.19 27.65
CA LYS A 272 18.06 5.90 28.93
C LYS A 272 16.81 6.76 29.04
N PHE A 273 16.42 7.43 27.96
CA PHE A 273 15.20 8.23 27.91
C PHE A 273 13.94 7.37 28.06
N GLN A 274 13.87 6.23 27.39
CA GLN A 274 12.74 5.30 27.54
C GLN A 274 12.63 4.79 28.99
N HIS A 275 13.74 4.36 29.59
CA HIS A 275 13.77 3.93 30.99
C HIS A 275 13.37 5.05 31.95
N PHE A 276 13.85 6.28 31.73
CA PHE A 276 13.46 7.45 32.49
C PHE A 276 11.95 7.70 32.43
N LEU A 277 11.35 7.58 31.25
CA LEU A 277 9.89 7.76 31.09
C LEU A 277 9.10 6.66 31.84
N GLU A 278 9.60 5.42 31.85
CA GLU A 278 9.00 4.32 32.60
C GLU A 278 9.09 4.56 34.12
N GLU A 279 10.25 4.96 34.63
CA GLU A 279 10.45 5.30 36.07
C GLU A 279 9.54 6.44 36.55
N HIS A 280 9.27 7.42 35.68
CA HIS A 280 8.41 8.56 35.99
C HIS A 280 6.93 8.33 35.67
N ASN A 281 6.54 7.08 35.30
CA ASN A 281 5.16 6.74 34.90
C ASN A 281 4.58 7.70 33.85
N ALA A 282 5.39 8.10 32.88
CA ALA A 282 5.00 9.04 31.83
C ALA A 282 3.87 8.45 30.97
N THR A 283 3.00 9.31 30.46
CA THR A 283 1.84 8.89 29.60
C THR A 283 2.28 8.15 28.33
N TYR A 284 3.48 8.41 27.85
CA TYR A 284 4.06 7.74 26.67
C TYR A 284 5.47 7.25 27.00
N THR A 285 5.83 6.10 26.45
CA THR A 285 7.15 5.48 26.62
C THR A 285 8.17 5.98 25.59
N ASP A 286 7.74 6.77 24.61
CA ASP A 286 8.62 7.33 23.57
C ASP A 286 7.95 8.44 22.76
N VAL A 287 8.77 9.31 22.13
CA VAL A 287 8.34 10.31 21.14
C VAL A 287 8.87 9.89 19.76
N PRO A 288 8.03 9.78 18.72
CA PRO A 288 8.48 9.43 17.37
C PRO A 288 9.39 10.51 16.78
N LEU A 289 10.31 10.10 15.89
CA LEU A 289 11.07 11.04 15.09
C LEU A 289 10.13 11.82 14.15
N TYR A 290 10.38 13.11 14.03
CA TYR A 290 9.70 13.93 13.04
C TYR A 290 10.25 13.63 11.63
N CYS A 291 9.35 13.45 10.68
CA CYS A 291 9.68 13.28 9.27
C CYS A 291 9.01 14.40 8.46
N GLU A 292 9.80 15.30 7.89
CA GLU A 292 9.29 16.44 7.11
C GLU A 292 8.41 16.05 5.93
N VAL A 293 8.67 14.89 5.36
CA VAL A 293 7.97 14.39 4.17
C VAL A 293 6.56 13.88 4.48
N ARG A 294 6.29 13.55 5.76
CA ARG A 294 5.02 12.96 6.20
C ARG A 294 4.37 13.85 7.26
N TRP A 295 3.54 14.80 6.82
CA TRP A 295 2.84 15.74 7.69
C TRP A 295 2.08 15.07 8.85
N LEU A 296 1.37 13.97 8.60
CA LEU A 296 0.67 13.21 9.64
C LEU A 296 1.59 12.75 10.79
N SER A 297 2.89 12.57 10.54
CA SER A 297 3.86 12.22 11.58
C SER A 297 4.14 13.40 12.53
N ALA A 298 4.02 14.63 12.04
CA ALA A 298 4.23 15.83 12.86
C ALA A 298 3.21 15.93 13.99
N GLY A 299 1.91 15.75 13.70
CA GLY A 299 0.87 15.82 14.72
C GLY A 299 1.04 14.79 15.84
N LYS A 300 1.34 13.52 15.46
CA LYS A 300 1.62 12.48 16.47
C LYS A 300 2.89 12.77 17.29
N CYS A 301 3.89 13.34 16.64
CA CYS A 301 5.14 13.76 17.31
C CYS A 301 4.87 14.87 18.32
N LEU A 302 4.20 15.94 17.89
CA LEU A 302 3.86 17.10 18.72
C LEU A 302 2.95 16.73 19.89
N GLN A 303 1.90 15.92 19.63
CA GLN A 303 0.98 15.46 20.67
C GLN A 303 1.71 14.71 21.79
N LYS A 304 2.56 13.76 21.44
CA LYS A 304 3.33 13.00 22.41
C LYS A 304 4.35 13.88 23.13
N PHE A 305 5.07 14.73 22.38
CA PHE A 305 6.03 15.66 22.95
C PHE A 305 5.36 16.61 23.96
N PHE A 306 4.24 17.21 23.58
CA PHE A 306 3.50 18.12 24.46
C PHE A 306 3.01 17.42 25.73
N ALA A 307 2.50 16.21 25.62
CA ALA A 307 2.01 15.45 26.74
C ALA A 307 3.09 15.15 27.80
N ILE A 308 4.30 14.77 27.35
CA ILE A 308 5.42 14.43 28.25
C ILE A 308 6.52 15.50 28.27
N ARG A 309 6.17 16.76 28.00
CA ARG A 309 7.13 17.87 27.93
C ARG A 309 7.88 18.12 29.24
N LYS A 310 7.24 17.83 30.38
CA LYS A 310 7.85 17.97 31.71
C LYS A 310 8.95 16.93 31.91
N GLU A 311 8.67 15.69 31.58
CA GLU A 311 9.58 14.56 31.66
C GLU A 311 10.76 14.75 30.70
N ILE A 312 10.49 15.26 29.48
CA ILE A 312 11.54 15.62 28.52
C ILE A 312 12.49 16.68 29.12
N PHE A 313 11.93 17.72 29.73
CA PHE A 313 12.75 18.79 30.36
C PHE A 313 13.61 18.22 31.49
N LEU A 314 13.04 17.45 32.41
CA LEU A 314 13.77 16.79 33.51
C LEU A 314 14.89 15.89 32.99
N PHE A 315 14.60 15.05 31.99
CA PHE A 315 15.61 14.19 31.38
C PHE A 315 16.77 14.99 30.75
N LEU A 316 16.48 16.12 30.09
CA LEU A 316 17.51 16.99 29.52
C LEU A 316 18.34 17.65 30.61
N GLN A 317 17.73 18.03 31.72
CA GLN A 317 18.41 18.59 32.88
C GLN A 317 19.40 17.61 33.51
N GLU A 318 19.04 16.33 33.63
CA GLU A 318 19.94 15.28 34.10
C GLU A 318 21.07 14.98 33.12
N LYS A 319 20.76 15.05 31.81
CA LYS A 319 21.71 14.70 30.76
C LYS A 319 22.80 15.73 30.52
N PHE A 320 22.48 16.99 30.64
CA PHE A 320 23.39 18.09 30.34
C PHE A 320 23.97 18.71 31.61
N SER A 321 25.26 19.03 31.56
CA SER A 321 25.84 19.90 32.62
C SER A 321 25.26 21.32 32.51
N ALA A 322 25.13 22.00 33.63
CA ALA A 322 24.57 23.36 33.74
C ALA A 322 25.30 24.46 32.93
N LYS A 323 26.40 24.14 32.24
CA LYS A 323 27.17 25.05 31.38
C LYS A 323 27.07 24.74 29.88
N CYS A 324 26.09 23.96 29.45
CA CYS A 324 25.92 23.61 28.05
C CYS A 324 25.01 24.64 27.36
N ASP A 325 25.54 25.40 26.40
CA ASP A 325 24.79 26.41 25.63
C ASP A 325 23.57 25.82 24.91
N GLU A 326 23.61 24.54 24.51
CA GLU A 326 22.48 23.87 23.87
C GLU A 326 21.36 23.63 24.87
N PHE A 327 21.69 23.24 26.10
CA PHE A 327 20.72 23.05 27.17
C PHE A 327 20.06 24.37 27.59
N GLU A 328 20.81 25.47 27.71
CA GLU A 328 20.23 26.78 28.03
C GLU A 328 19.17 27.22 27.00
N LYS A 329 19.39 26.93 25.70
CA LYS A 329 18.40 27.21 24.67
C LYS A 329 17.14 26.34 24.82
N PHE A 330 17.30 25.07 25.21
CA PHE A 330 16.14 24.20 25.48
C PHE A 330 15.41 24.64 26.74
N LYS A 331 16.12 25.00 27.78
CA LYS A 331 15.57 25.51 29.02
C LYS A 331 14.73 26.76 28.78
N MET A 332 15.28 27.77 28.06
CA MET A 332 14.53 28.96 27.67
C MET A 332 13.21 28.61 26.96
N PHE A 333 13.21 27.65 26.06
CA PHE A 333 11.99 27.20 25.36
C PHE A 333 10.94 26.64 26.33
N PHE A 334 11.32 25.87 27.34
CA PHE A 334 10.38 25.30 28.31
C PHE A 334 9.95 26.30 29.41
N GLU A 335 10.69 27.34 29.65
CA GLU A 335 10.39 28.39 30.66
C GLU A 335 9.63 29.57 30.04
N ASP A 336 9.71 29.77 28.71
CA ASP A 336 9.04 30.86 28.02
C ASP A 336 7.57 30.49 27.73
N LEU A 337 6.66 31.30 28.28
CA LEU A 337 5.22 31.07 28.14
C LEU A 337 4.76 31.18 26.68
N ASP A 338 5.32 32.12 25.92
CA ASP A 338 4.93 32.29 24.50
C ASP A 338 5.32 31.08 23.65
N SER A 339 6.52 30.54 23.87
CA SER A 339 6.98 29.31 23.25
C SER A 339 6.09 28.09 23.59
N LEU A 340 5.63 27.98 24.83
CA LEU A 340 4.73 26.94 25.27
C LEU A 340 3.32 27.12 24.69
N CYS A 341 2.83 28.34 24.55
CA CYS A 341 1.55 28.64 23.88
C CYS A 341 1.64 28.32 22.38
N GLU A 342 2.75 28.70 21.73
CA GLU A 342 3.01 28.34 20.34
C GLU A 342 3.01 26.81 20.16
N LEU A 343 3.70 26.06 21.04
CA LEU A 343 3.72 24.61 21.03
C LEU A 343 2.33 23.98 21.23
N ALA A 344 1.54 24.51 22.17
CA ALA A 344 0.18 24.07 22.41
C ALA A 344 -0.70 24.28 21.17
N PHE A 345 -0.66 25.49 20.60
CA PHE A 345 -1.43 25.84 19.41
C PHE A 345 -1.10 24.99 18.22
N ILE A 346 0.20 24.78 17.90
CA ILE A 346 0.60 23.92 16.77
C ILE A 346 0.21 22.46 17.01
N THR A 347 0.22 21.99 18.25
CA THR A 347 -0.23 20.64 18.62
C THR A 347 -1.73 20.48 18.35
N ASP A 348 -2.56 21.43 18.73
CA ASP A 348 -4.01 21.39 18.52
C ASP A 348 -4.36 21.47 17.02
N ILE A 349 -3.78 22.42 16.30
CA ILE A 349 -3.99 22.59 14.86
C ILE A 349 -3.59 21.33 14.08
N THR A 350 -2.43 20.76 14.37
CA THR A 350 -1.98 19.54 13.69
C THR A 350 -2.85 18.33 14.04
N ASN A 351 -3.42 18.29 15.23
CA ASN A 351 -4.37 17.25 15.64
C ASN A 351 -5.69 17.37 14.88
N HIS A 352 -6.21 18.58 14.70
CA HIS A 352 -7.39 18.84 13.88
C HIS A 352 -7.16 18.45 12.40
N LEU A 353 -6.03 18.85 11.82
CA LEU A 353 -5.65 18.49 10.46
C LEU A 353 -5.50 16.96 10.29
N ASN A 354 -4.86 16.28 11.24
CA ASN A 354 -4.78 14.82 11.23
C ASN A 354 -6.16 14.15 11.29
N THR A 355 -7.07 14.70 12.10
CA THR A 355 -8.43 14.20 12.20
C THR A 355 -9.19 14.39 10.88
N LEU A 356 -9.05 15.54 10.25
CA LEU A 356 -9.61 15.81 8.92
C LEU A 356 -9.03 14.85 7.88
N ASN A 357 -7.72 14.70 7.85
CA ASN A 357 -7.04 13.82 6.91
C ASN A 357 -7.52 12.36 7.03
N LEU A 358 -7.66 11.85 8.26
CA LEU A 358 -8.21 10.52 8.50
C LEU A 358 -9.69 10.39 8.06
N LYS A 359 -10.48 11.47 8.17
CA LYS A 359 -11.85 11.48 7.62
C LYS A 359 -11.82 11.44 6.09
N LEU A 360 -10.96 12.25 5.45
CA LEU A 360 -10.81 12.28 3.99
C LEU A 360 -10.33 10.95 3.39
N GLN A 361 -9.62 10.13 4.16
CA GLN A 361 -9.10 8.83 3.74
C GLN A 361 -10.05 7.65 3.97
N LYS A 362 -11.22 7.86 4.56
CA LYS A 362 -12.18 6.76 4.79
C LYS A 362 -12.72 6.23 3.46
N THR A 363 -12.95 4.92 3.42
CA THR A 363 -13.66 4.26 2.32
C THR A 363 -15.13 4.65 2.28
N ASP A 364 -15.74 4.56 1.11
CA ASP A 364 -17.18 4.76 0.86
C ASP A 364 -17.72 6.15 1.24
N GLN A 365 -16.86 7.17 1.21
CA GLN A 365 -17.28 8.55 1.46
C GLN A 365 -17.53 9.32 0.16
N THR A 366 -18.59 10.10 0.17
CA THR A 366 -18.87 11.12 -0.85
C THR A 366 -18.53 12.52 -0.31
N ILE A 367 -18.31 13.49 -1.20
CA ILE A 367 -18.04 14.90 -0.82
C ILE A 367 -19.15 15.47 0.08
N SER A 368 -20.40 15.02 -0.10
CA SER A 368 -21.53 15.45 0.71
C SER A 368 -21.52 14.90 2.15
N GLN A 369 -20.67 13.95 2.46
CA GLN A 369 -20.52 13.33 3.79
C GLN A 369 -19.33 13.86 4.57
N LEU A 370 -18.49 14.68 3.92
CA LEU A 370 -17.33 15.37 4.52
C LEU A 370 -17.71 16.72 5.08
#